data_06348f9dafbd31c424a5dab63b38e0c3
#
_entry.id   06348f9dafbd31c424a5dab63b38e0c3
#
_cell.length_a   1.000
_cell.length_b   1.000
_cell.length_c   1.000
_cell.angle_alpha   90.00
_cell.angle_beta   90.00
_cell.angle_gamma   90.00
#
_symmetry.space_group_name_H-M   'P 1'
#
loop_
_entity.id
_entity.type
_entity.pdbx_description
1 polymer ?
#
loop_
_entity_poly.entity_id
_entity_poly.type
_entity_poly.pdbx_seq_one_letter_code
_entity_poly.pdbx_strand_id
1 'polypeptide(L)'
;LDCSSKWRTIAVRILVFPIDGSHWVNMEVLVKELHGRSHQMTVIRQADSWFVREHSPHYTSVTVKLGVTSFDLSFFEQAVRNVLEGRRKGLVVGSLVQIKELVSILRAAHSATRTMLSIMLEDWALMTQLKDSSFDLMLTDPAMPAGIILAHYLNLTMVYNVRWMSFGEGHFSIAPSPISYVPVPGSGLTDNMGLLQRTQNLIHYIINLLQERLLVLPIYSDILDQHFPPGTDLLSLQQSADMWLMRVDFVFEFPRPTMPNVVYIGGFQCRPAKPLPGELEAFMQSSGEQGVVVMSLGTLISALPKEVTEAVAAAFAQLPQKVVWRLMGKRPSSLGNNTLLLDWLPQNDLLGHPKTRAFVAHGGTNGVYEAIYHGVPVLGLPLLFDQQDNLVRLQARGAAQVLDAATLTEWEFLEALQGILNNPSYQRSMKRLSSLHRDQPLHPLDRAAFWVEYVIRNKGASHLRTEAYSMPWYSYYSLDVVALLLTIPLGSVGALLSFVRVLLKRRSKKTMHHPENTKIENSDKPESKRVGNIPQLDKKKTEKMSHADKKKTEKTQTVSKPGDLLVQTE
;
A
#
# COMPACT_ATOMS: atom_id res chain seq x y z
N LEU A 1 -4.10 19.72 -39.11
CA LEU A 1 -3.02 18.73 -38.99
C LEU A 1 -3.64 17.48 -38.38
N ASP A 2 -4.09 16.57 -39.25
CA ASP A 2 -4.67 15.28 -38.87
C ASP A 2 -3.54 14.36 -38.37
N CYS A 3 -3.36 14.32 -37.05
CA CYS A 3 -2.43 13.43 -36.36
C CYS A 3 -2.93 11.99 -36.27
N SER A 4 -3.91 11.61 -37.08
CA SER A 4 -4.33 10.21 -37.24
C SER A 4 -3.42 9.42 -38.17
N SER A 5 -2.10 9.59 -38.09
CA SER A 5 -1.20 8.59 -38.66
C SER A 5 -1.44 7.30 -37.87
N LYS A 6 -2.23 6.41 -38.49
CA LYS A 6 -2.47 5.04 -38.05
C LYS A 6 -1.11 4.41 -37.72
N TRP A 7 -0.73 4.42 -36.43
CA TRP A 7 0.34 3.55 -35.99
C TRP A 7 -0.10 2.14 -36.35
N ARG A 8 0.54 1.53 -37.35
CA ARG A 8 0.28 0.14 -37.69
C ARG A 8 0.60 -0.68 -36.45
N THR A 9 -0.44 -1.13 -35.77
CA THR A 9 -0.31 -2.03 -34.65
C THR A 9 0.23 -3.35 -35.22
N ILE A 10 1.48 -3.64 -34.95
CA ILE A 10 2.05 -4.95 -35.28
C ILE A 10 1.38 -5.92 -34.30
N ALA A 11 0.66 -6.91 -34.84
CA ALA A 11 0.10 -7.97 -34.01
C ALA A 11 1.24 -8.72 -33.30
N VAL A 12 1.19 -8.79 -31.99
CA VAL A 12 2.21 -9.42 -31.13
C VAL A 12 1.58 -10.43 -30.19
N ARG A 13 2.41 -11.28 -29.59
CA ARG A 13 2.00 -12.30 -28.62
C ARG A 13 2.30 -11.82 -27.20
N ILE A 14 1.27 -11.72 -26.39
CA ILE A 14 1.37 -11.28 -24.99
C ILE A 14 1.05 -12.44 -24.06
N LEU A 15 2.00 -12.78 -23.20
CA LEU A 15 1.79 -13.74 -22.13
C LEU A 15 1.26 -13.00 -20.89
N VAL A 16 0.19 -13.51 -20.29
CA VAL A 16 -0.46 -12.91 -19.12
C VAL A 16 -0.38 -13.86 -17.95
N PHE A 17 0.22 -13.40 -16.85
CA PHE A 17 0.20 -14.13 -15.59
C PHE A 17 -0.61 -13.32 -14.56
N PRO A 18 -1.92 -13.59 -14.43
CA PRO A 18 -2.78 -12.82 -13.55
C PRO A 18 -2.79 -13.36 -12.12
N ILE A 19 -3.33 -12.55 -11.20
CA ILE A 19 -3.84 -13.01 -9.92
C ILE A 19 -5.35 -13.17 -10.04
N ASP A 20 -5.88 -14.30 -9.62
CA ASP A 20 -7.32 -14.57 -9.65
C ASP A 20 -8.12 -13.65 -8.72
N GLY A 21 -9.44 -13.65 -8.84
CA GLY A 21 -10.33 -12.78 -8.06
C GLY A 21 -10.49 -11.38 -8.66
N SER A 22 -10.57 -10.38 -7.80
CA SER A 22 -10.80 -8.98 -8.21
C SER A 22 -9.66 -8.39 -9.04
N HIS A 23 -8.43 -8.92 -8.92
CA HIS A 23 -7.29 -8.51 -9.73
C HIS A 23 -7.48 -8.91 -11.19
N TRP A 24 -7.90 -10.16 -11.43
CA TRP A 24 -8.22 -10.63 -12.78
C TRP A 24 -9.42 -9.92 -13.39
N VAL A 25 -10.52 -9.78 -12.65
CA VAL A 25 -11.74 -9.09 -13.13
C VAL A 25 -11.40 -7.70 -13.69
N ASN A 26 -10.46 -7.03 -13.06
CA ASN A 26 -9.96 -5.73 -13.52
C ASN A 26 -8.99 -5.88 -14.69
N MET A 27 -7.99 -6.78 -14.62
CA MET A 27 -6.99 -6.98 -15.68
C MET A 27 -7.61 -7.50 -16.96
N GLU A 28 -8.66 -8.31 -16.89
CA GLU A 28 -9.38 -8.83 -18.08
C GLU A 28 -9.89 -7.72 -19.00
N VAL A 29 -10.23 -6.55 -18.45
CA VAL A 29 -10.65 -5.39 -19.26
C VAL A 29 -9.51 -4.93 -20.18
N LEU A 30 -8.28 -4.85 -19.66
CA LEU A 30 -7.10 -4.53 -20.48
C LEU A 30 -6.77 -5.64 -21.47
N VAL A 31 -6.90 -6.91 -21.06
CA VAL A 31 -6.70 -8.06 -21.95
C VAL A 31 -7.67 -8.03 -23.14
N LYS A 32 -8.94 -7.72 -22.88
CA LYS A 32 -9.97 -7.57 -23.93
C LYS A 32 -9.66 -6.41 -24.88
N GLU A 33 -9.21 -5.29 -24.33
CA GLU A 33 -8.81 -4.12 -25.14
C GLU A 33 -7.61 -4.45 -26.04
N LEU A 34 -6.56 -5.07 -25.50
CA LEU A 34 -5.39 -5.47 -26.28
C LEU A 34 -5.73 -6.49 -27.35
N HIS A 35 -6.61 -7.46 -27.04
CA HIS A 35 -7.12 -8.40 -28.04
C HIS A 35 -7.91 -7.68 -29.14
N GLY A 36 -8.76 -6.72 -28.79
CA GLY A 36 -9.48 -5.86 -29.74
C GLY A 36 -8.56 -5.06 -30.67
N ARG A 37 -7.33 -4.79 -30.23
CA ARG A 37 -6.25 -4.16 -31.03
C ARG A 37 -5.42 -5.17 -31.84
N SER A 38 -5.91 -6.41 -31.96
CA SER A 38 -5.32 -7.50 -32.74
C SER A 38 -4.09 -8.18 -32.12
N HIS A 39 -3.82 -7.99 -30.81
CA HIS A 39 -2.80 -8.76 -30.12
C HIS A 39 -3.30 -10.17 -29.75
N GLN A 40 -2.40 -11.14 -29.77
CA GLN A 40 -2.68 -12.52 -29.35
C GLN A 40 -2.38 -12.65 -27.86
N MET A 41 -3.41 -12.98 -27.09
CA MET A 41 -3.32 -13.08 -25.64
C MET A 41 -3.26 -14.54 -25.21
N THR A 42 -2.27 -14.90 -24.39
CA THR A 42 -2.17 -16.22 -23.75
C THR A 42 -2.19 -16.03 -22.24
N VAL A 43 -3.17 -16.60 -21.54
CA VAL A 43 -3.37 -16.42 -20.09
C VAL A 43 -3.03 -17.69 -19.35
N ILE A 44 -2.11 -17.60 -18.40
CA ILE A 44 -1.78 -18.69 -17.49
C ILE A 44 -2.82 -18.71 -16.35
N ARG A 45 -3.42 -19.87 -16.09
CA ARG A 45 -4.45 -20.03 -15.05
C ARG A 45 -4.28 -21.35 -14.31
N GLN A 46 -4.76 -21.39 -13.08
CA GLN A 46 -4.93 -22.67 -12.38
C GLN A 46 -6.26 -23.35 -12.80
N ALA A 47 -6.30 -24.68 -12.71
CA ALA A 47 -7.44 -25.47 -13.20
C ALA A 47 -8.76 -25.11 -12.50
N ASP A 48 -8.70 -24.83 -11.19
CA ASP A 48 -9.81 -24.46 -10.30
C ASP A 48 -9.94 -22.95 -10.09
N SER A 49 -9.49 -22.16 -11.08
CA SER A 49 -9.59 -20.70 -11.04
C SER A 49 -11.03 -20.22 -10.88
N TRP A 50 -11.26 -19.23 -10.00
CA TRP A 50 -12.57 -18.70 -9.68
C TRP A 50 -13.18 -17.84 -10.78
N PHE A 51 -12.35 -17.01 -11.42
CA PHE A 51 -12.79 -16.00 -12.38
C PHE A 51 -12.07 -16.08 -13.73
N VAL A 52 -10.86 -16.68 -13.82
CA VAL A 52 -10.14 -16.85 -15.07
C VAL A 52 -10.72 -18.07 -15.80
N ARG A 53 -11.49 -17.83 -16.84
CA ARG A 53 -12.16 -18.89 -17.61
C ARG A 53 -11.14 -19.68 -18.44
N GLU A 54 -11.39 -20.98 -18.62
CA GLU A 54 -10.59 -21.83 -19.51
C GLU A 54 -10.78 -21.47 -20.98
N HIS A 55 -12.01 -21.18 -21.35
CA HIS A 55 -12.36 -20.80 -22.73
C HIS A 55 -12.83 -19.35 -22.78
N SER A 56 -12.19 -18.57 -23.62
CA SER A 56 -12.51 -17.16 -23.84
C SER A 56 -12.32 -16.80 -25.32
N PRO A 57 -13.19 -15.99 -25.92
CA PRO A 57 -12.96 -15.47 -27.27
C PRO A 57 -11.81 -14.46 -27.34
N HIS A 58 -11.26 -14.03 -26.19
CA HIS A 58 -10.28 -12.96 -26.13
C HIS A 58 -8.86 -13.44 -25.80
N TYR A 59 -8.70 -14.71 -25.42
CA TYR A 59 -7.39 -15.29 -25.10
C TYR A 59 -7.40 -16.81 -25.20
N THR A 60 -6.23 -17.40 -25.43
CA THR A 60 -5.98 -18.83 -25.20
C THR A 60 -5.49 -19.03 -23.78
N SER A 61 -5.84 -20.14 -23.13
CA SER A 61 -5.39 -20.41 -21.76
C SER A 61 -4.34 -21.51 -21.69
N VAL A 62 -3.38 -21.34 -20.79
CA VAL A 62 -2.47 -22.38 -20.30
C VAL A 62 -2.91 -22.76 -18.90
N THR A 63 -3.48 -23.97 -18.76
CA THR A 63 -4.07 -24.42 -17.49
C THR A 63 -3.08 -25.29 -16.72
N VAL A 64 -2.78 -24.88 -15.49
CA VAL A 64 -1.89 -25.57 -14.54
C VAL A 64 -2.74 -26.23 -13.44
N LYS A 65 -2.51 -27.51 -13.16
CA LYS A 65 -3.21 -28.28 -12.12
C LYS A 65 -2.37 -28.28 -10.84
N LEU A 66 -2.87 -27.62 -9.79
CA LEU A 66 -2.17 -27.50 -8.49
C LEU A 66 -2.45 -28.67 -7.52
N GLY A 67 -3.43 -29.50 -7.80
CA GLY A 67 -3.97 -30.43 -6.81
C GLY A 67 -4.93 -29.73 -5.82
N VAL A 68 -5.20 -30.35 -4.69
CA VAL A 68 -6.12 -29.80 -3.68
C VAL A 68 -5.45 -28.64 -2.96
N THR A 69 -6.01 -27.44 -3.07
CA THR A 69 -5.58 -26.26 -2.32
C THR A 69 -6.63 -25.91 -1.27
N SER A 70 -6.20 -25.51 -0.08
CA SER A 70 -7.10 -24.98 0.97
C SER A 70 -7.36 -23.47 0.81
N PHE A 71 -6.85 -22.86 -0.24
CA PHE A 71 -7.00 -21.44 -0.54
C PHE A 71 -8.21 -21.24 -1.45
N ASP A 72 -9.38 -21.12 -0.84
CA ASP A 72 -10.67 -20.94 -1.49
C ASP A 72 -11.45 -19.74 -0.93
N LEU A 73 -12.65 -19.48 -1.44
CA LEU A 73 -13.47 -18.36 -0.98
C LEU A 73 -13.87 -18.50 0.48
N SER A 74 -14.06 -19.72 1.00
CA SER A 74 -14.44 -19.96 2.40
C SER A 74 -13.33 -19.54 3.38
N PHE A 75 -12.07 -19.62 2.93
CA PHE A 75 -10.91 -19.15 3.68
C PHE A 75 -10.98 -17.63 3.96
N PHE A 76 -11.39 -16.83 2.97
CA PHE A 76 -11.55 -15.38 3.16
C PHE A 76 -12.72 -15.04 4.08
N GLU A 77 -13.84 -15.76 3.97
CA GLU A 77 -15.00 -15.57 4.86
C GLU A 77 -14.64 -15.88 6.32
N GLN A 78 -13.87 -16.94 6.54
CA GLN A 78 -13.39 -17.28 7.88
C GLN A 78 -12.43 -16.20 8.43
N ALA A 79 -11.52 -15.70 7.61
CA ALA A 79 -10.62 -14.62 8.00
C ALA A 79 -11.39 -13.34 8.38
N VAL A 80 -12.42 -12.97 7.62
CA VAL A 80 -13.30 -11.85 7.96
C VAL A 80 -14.00 -12.07 9.30
N ARG A 81 -14.59 -13.25 9.53
CA ARG A 81 -15.21 -13.58 10.82
C ARG A 81 -14.23 -13.42 11.97
N ASN A 82 -13.03 -14.00 11.84
CA ASN A 82 -11.98 -13.92 12.87
C ASN A 82 -11.58 -12.48 13.18
N VAL A 83 -11.39 -11.66 12.13
CA VAL A 83 -11.02 -10.24 12.27
C VAL A 83 -12.13 -9.46 13.00
N LEU A 84 -13.39 -9.62 12.60
CA LEU A 84 -14.52 -8.94 13.25
C LEU A 84 -14.69 -9.37 14.71
N GLU A 85 -14.58 -10.65 15.02
CA GLU A 85 -14.61 -11.16 16.39
C GLU A 85 -13.43 -10.65 17.22
N GLY A 86 -12.24 -10.58 16.62
CA GLY A 86 -11.05 -10.03 17.27
C GLY A 86 -11.24 -8.56 17.62
N ARG A 87 -11.75 -7.73 16.70
CA ARG A 87 -12.03 -6.31 16.92
C ARG A 87 -13.05 -6.07 18.04
N ARG A 88 -14.08 -6.92 18.17
CA ARG A 88 -15.05 -6.88 19.29
C ARG A 88 -14.41 -7.07 20.67
N LYS A 89 -13.27 -7.77 20.73
CA LYS A 89 -12.50 -8.00 21.97
C LYS A 89 -11.56 -6.84 22.35
N GLY A 90 -11.59 -5.75 21.59
CA GLY A 90 -10.83 -4.54 21.83
C GLY A 90 -9.65 -4.35 20.88
N LEU A 91 -9.05 -3.14 20.91
CA LEU A 91 -8.07 -2.69 19.93
C LEU A 91 -6.84 -3.60 19.83
N VAL A 92 -6.26 -4.00 20.94
CA VAL A 92 -5.02 -4.81 20.95
C VAL A 92 -5.27 -6.20 20.38
N VAL A 93 -6.34 -6.88 20.86
CA VAL A 93 -6.70 -8.22 20.37
C VAL A 93 -7.09 -8.16 18.90
N GLY A 94 -7.86 -7.16 18.50
CA GLY A 94 -8.27 -6.94 17.12
C GLY A 94 -7.08 -6.76 16.19
N SER A 95 -6.10 -5.94 16.57
CA SER A 95 -4.88 -5.73 15.77
C SER A 95 -4.05 -7.00 15.64
N LEU A 96 -3.87 -7.78 16.72
CA LEU A 96 -3.12 -9.04 16.68
C LEU A 96 -3.81 -10.08 15.78
N VAL A 97 -5.14 -10.21 15.89
CA VAL A 97 -5.91 -11.11 15.03
C VAL A 97 -5.84 -10.67 13.58
N GLN A 98 -6.00 -9.38 13.30
CA GLN A 98 -5.91 -8.84 11.95
C GLN A 98 -4.54 -9.11 11.31
N ILE A 99 -3.44 -8.91 12.04
CA ILE A 99 -2.09 -9.24 11.56
C ILE A 99 -1.95 -10.74 11.30
N LYS A 100 -2.41 -11.58 12.23
CA LYS A 100 -2.38 -13.04 12.07
C LYS A 100 -3.12 -13.50 10.81
N GLU A 101 -4.34 -13.02 10.60
CA GLU A 101 -5.14 -13.38 9.43
C GLU A 101 -4.52 -12.87 8.13
N LEU A 102 -4.00 -11.64 8.11
CA LEU A 102 -3.29 -11.10 6.96
C LEU A 102 -2.05 -11.95 6.60
N VAL A 103 -1.22 -12.30 7.59
CA VAL A 103 -0.05 -13.17 7.37
C VAL A 103 -0.49 -14.55 6.86
N SER A 104 -1.58 -15.11 7.39
CA SER A 104 -2.13 -16.39 6.94
C SER A 104 -2.57 -16.34 5.48
N ILE A 105 -3.33 -15.31 5.10
CA ILE A 105 -3.80 -15.09 3.72
C ILE A 105 -2.61 -14.92 2.76
N LEU A 106 -1.66 -14.06 3.10
CA LEU A 106 -0.48 -13.81 2.25
C LEU A 106 0.34 -15.07 2.06
N ARG A 107 0.61 -15.80 3.14
CA ARG A 107 1.37 -17.07 3.07
C ARG A 107 0.65 -18.08 2.18
N ALA A 108 -0.66 -18.27 2.34
CA ALA A 108 -1.43 -19.21 1.54
C ALA A 108 -1.41 -18.81 0.05
N ALA A 109 -1.66 -17.54 -0.27
CA ALA A 109 -1.67 -17.03 -1.63
C ALA A 109 -0.30 -17.14 -2.31
N HIS A 110 0.79 -16.72 -1.62
CA HIS A 110 2.14 -16.84 -2.16
C HIS A 110 2.58 -18.31 -2.32
N SER A 111 2.21 -19.19 -1.37
CA SER A 111 2.52 -20.62 -1.49
C SER A 111 1.80 -21.26 -2.66
N ALA A 112 0.54 -20.94 -2.90
CA ALA A 112 -0.21 -21.44 -4.05
C ALA A 112 0.41 -20.99 -5.39
N THR A 113 0.73 -19.71 -5.52
CA THR A 113 1.37 -19.16 -6.74
C THR A 113 2.81 -19.67 -6.92
N ARG A 114 3.56 -19.86 -5.83
CA ARG A 114 4.89 -20.49 -5.87
C ARG A 114 4.78 -21.94 -6.35
N THR A 115 3.83 -22.71 -5.84
CA THR A 115 3.60 -24.11 -6.27
C THR A 115 3.25 -24.17 -7.74
N MET A 116 2.37 -23.28 -8.21
CA MET A 116 2.05 -23.15 -9.64
C MET A 116 3.28 -22.90 -10.49
N LEU A 117 4.13 -21.96 -10.07
CA LEU A 117 5.37 -21.66 -10.78
C LEU A 117 6.35 -22.87 -10.79
N SER A 118 6.51 -23.59 -9.67
CA SER A 118 7.35 -24.78 -9.63
C SER A 118 6.87 -25.88 -10.57
N ILE A 119 5.57 -26.19 -10.56
CA ILE A 119 4.99 -27.18 -11.50
C ILE A 119 5.28 -26.77 -12.94
N MET A 120 5.16 -25.49 -13.29
CA MET A 120 5.47 -25.02 -14.63
C MET A 120 6.94 -25.18 -14.98
N LEU A 121 7.86 -24.77 -14.08
CA LEU A 121 9.31 -24.83 -14.31
C LEU A 121 9.82 -26.27 -14.42
N GLU A 122 9.18 -27.21 -13.72
CA GLU A 122 9.49 -28.67 -13.78
C GLU A 122 8.91 -29.34 -15.05
N ASP A 123 7.86 -28.75 -15.67
CA ASP A 123 7.28 -29.25 -16.92
C ASP A 123 8.09 -28.76 -18.12
N TRP A 124 9.11 -29.58 -18.50
CA TRP A 124 9.97 -29.25 -19.63
C TRP A 124 9.20 -29.04 -20.96
N ALA A 125 8.15 -29.81 -21.19
CA ALA A 125 7.36 -29.70 -22.42
C ALA A 125 6.60 -28.37 -22.47
N LEU A 126 5.97 -27.97 -21.35
CA LEU A 126 5.30 -26.67 -21.23
C LEU A 126 6.30 -25.53 -21.38
N MET A 127 7.45 -25.59 -20.71
CA MET A 127 8.46 -24.51 -20.76
C MET A 127 9.07 -24.37 -22.16
N THR A 128 9.28 -25.49 -22.87
CA THR A 128 9.71 -25.46 -24.27
C THR A 128 8.63 -24.82 -25.15
N GLN A 129 7.37 -25.23 -25.01
CA GLN A 129 6.26 -24.63 -25.73
C GLN A 129 6.15 -23.12 -25.51
N LEU A 130 6.30 -22.66 -24.26
CA LEU A 130 6.26 -21.22 -23.93
C LEU A 130 7.42 -20.46 -24.56
N LYS A 131 8.63 -21.01 -24.56
CA LYS A 131 9.81 -20.42 -25.24
C LYS A 131 9.63 -20.36 -26.76
N ASP A 132 9.17 -21.44 -27.37
CA ASP A 132 8.96 -21.54 -28.82
C ASP A 132 7.80 -20.63 -29.29
N SER A 133 6.87 -20.31 -28.40
CA SER A 133 5.77 -19.38 -28.68
C SER A 133 6.24 -17.95 -28.97
N SER A 134 7.49 -17.60 -28.66
CA SER A 134 8.10 -16.30 -28.97
C SER A 134 7.21 -15.12 -28.54
N PHE A 135 6.86 -15.06 -27.27
CA PHE A 135 6.12 -13.92 -26.71
C PHE A 135 6.96 -12.64 -26.73
N ASP A 136 6.31 -11.52 -27.00
CA ASP A 136 6.94 -10.19 -27.05
C ASP A 136 6.93 -9.48 -25.71
N LEU A 137 5.98 -9.85 -24.82
CA LEU A 137 5.75 -9.16 -23.56
C LEU A 137 5.07 -10.07 -22.54
N MET A 138 5.42 -9.90 -21.27
CA MET A 138 4.69 -10.40 -20.11
C MET A 138 3.85 -9.27 -19.49
N LEU A 139 2.53 -9.47 -19.41
CA LEU A 139 1.63 -8.65 -18.61
C LEU A 139 1.31 -9.38 -17.30
N THR A 140 1.69 -8.83 -16.15
CA THR A 140 1.46 -9.49 -14.87
C THR A 140 1.07 -8.52 -13.75
N ASP A 141 0.65 -9.04 -12.62
CA ASP A 141 0.35 -8.29 -11.40
C ASP A 141 1.46 -8.57 -10.37
N PRO A 142 2.23 -7.55 -9.94
CA PRO A 142 3.37 -7.74 -9.06
C PRO A 142 3.00 -8.04 -7.61
N ALA A 143 1.72 -8.07 -7.26
CA ALA A 143 1.29 -8.48 -5.92
C ALA A 143 1.70 -9.92 -5.59
N MET A 144 1.89 -10.76 -6.63
CA MET A 144 2.48 -12.10 -6.51
C MET A 144 3.68 -12.22 -7.46
N PRO A 145 4.89 -12.54 -6.96
CA PRO A 145 6.12 -12.53 -7.76
C PRO A 145 6.23 -13.60 -8.84
N ALA A 146 5.39 -14.63 -8.84
CA ALA A 146 5.51 -15.76 -9.75
C ALA A 146 5.54 -15.36 -11.24
N GLY A 147 4.69 -14.41 -11.65
CA GLY A 147 4.69 -13.88 -13.03
C GLY A 147 5.97 -13.13 -13.37
N ILE A 148 6.57 -12.44 -12.40
CA ILE A 148 7.84 -11.72 -12.52
C ILE A 148 9.00 -12.71 -12.74
N ILE A 149 9.06 -13.73 -11.88
CA ILE A 149 10.09 -14.78 -11.95
C ILE A 149 9.99 -15.51 -13.29
N LEU A 150 8.78 -15.87 -13.73
CA LEU A 150 8.57 -16.51 -15.03
C LEU A 150 8.99 -15.61 -16.20
N ALA A 151 8.68 -14.32 -16.14
CA ALA A 151 9.08 -13.37 -17.19
C ALA A 151 10.60 -13.29 -17.34
N HIS A 152 11.33 -13.22 -16.23
CA HIS A 152 12.79 -13.25 -16.23
C HIS A 152 13.36 -14.59 -16.74
N TYR A 153 12.76 -15.71 -16.33
CA TYR A 153 13.15 -17.02 -16.82
C TYR A 153 12.99 -17.16 -18.34
N LEU A 154 11.93 -16.55 -18.89
CA LEU A 154 11.65 -16.52 -20.34
C LEU A 154 12.32 -15.35 -21.07
N ASN A 155 13.05 -14.48 -20.36
CA ASN A 155 13.67 -13.26 -20.89
C ASN A 155 12.68 -12.34 -21.61
N LEU A 156 11.52 -12.09 -21.02
CA LEU A 156 10.46 -11.27 -21.58
C LEU A 156 10.48 -9.84 -21.00
N THR A 157 10.19 -8.87 -21.83
CA THR A 157 9.84 -7.51 -21.42
C THR A 157 8.61 -7.52 -20.54
N MET A 158 8.57 -6.69 -19.47
CA MET A 158 7.51 -6.74 -18.49
C MET A 158 6.72 -5.44 -18.36
N VAL A 159 5.39 -5.58 -18.32
CA VAL A 159 4.46 -4.52 -17.93
C VAL A 159 3.60 -5.01 -16.76
N TYR A 160 3.49 -4.18 -15.72
CA TYR A 160 2.68 -4.49 -14.56
C TYR A 160 1.35 -3.77 -14.57
N ASN A 161 0.28 -4.49 -14.17
CA ASN A 161 -1.02 -3.93 -13.83
C ASN A 161 -1.16 -3.92 -12.32
N VAL A 162 -0.89 -2.78 -11.69
CA VAL A 162 -0.57 -2.67 -10.26
C VAL A 162 -1.67 -2.01 -9.48
N ARG A 163 -2.13 -2.64 -8.41
CA ARG A 163 -2.79 -1.95 -7.31
C ARG A 163 -2.00 -2.08 -6.02
N TRP A 164 -1.51 -3.26 -5.74
CA TRP A 164 -0.93 -3.63 -4.47
C TRP A 164 0.30 -4.52 -4.68
N MET A 165 1.19 -4.53 -3.70
CA MET A 165 2.31 -5.47 -3.58
C MET A 165 2.33 -6.06 -2.17
N SER A 166 3.07 -7.14 -1.98
CA SER A 166 3.14 -7.86 -0.70
C SER A 166 3.54 -6.99 0.50
N PHE A 167 4.35 -5.97 0.26
CA PHE A 167 4.79 -4.98 1.25
C PHE A 167 4.11 -3.61 1.06
N GLY A 168 2.94 -3.58 0.43
CA GLY A 168 2.14 -2.39 0.22
C GLY A 168 1.97 -2.02 -1.24
N GLU A 169 1.82 -0.72 -1.53
CA GLU A 169 1.63 -0.23 -2.89
C GLU A 169 2.95 -0.14 -3.64
N GLY A 170 2.90 -0.45 -4.94
CA GLY A 170 4.09 -0.47 -5.80
C GLY A 170 4.92 0.82 -5.79
N HIS A 171 4.33 1.96 -5.45
CA HIS A 171 5.05 3.23 -5.33
C HIS A 171 6.23 3.17 -4.35
N PHE A 172 6.10 2.43 -3.23
CA PHE A 172 7.16 2.37 -2.22
C PHE A 172 8.41 1.64 -2.70
N SER A 173 8.27 0.80 -3.73
CA SER A 173 9.40 0.08 -4.33
C SER A 173 10.05 0.80 -5.50
N ILE A 174 9.34 1.74 -6.16
CA ILE A 174 9.80 2.33 -7.42
C ILE A 174 9.88 3.86 -7.43
N ALA A 175 9.18 4.54 -6.51
CA ALA A 175 9.18 6.00 -6.44
C ALA A 175 9.61 6.48 -5.05
N PRO A 176 10.27 7.65 -4.94
CA PRO A 176 10.53 8.27 -3.66
C PRO A 176 9.23 8.42 -2.87
N SER A 177 9.19 7.91 -1.64
CA SER A 177 7.98 7.92 -0.83
C SER A 177 8.31 8.42 0.59
N PRO A 178 8.44 9.75 0.77
CA PRO A 178 8.74 10.34 2.07
C PRO A 178 7.65 10.02 3.08
N ILE A 179 7.96 9.17 4.06
CA ILE A 179 7.02 8.68 5.07
C ILE A 179 6.49 9.78 6.02
N SER A 180 7.02 11.00 5.92
CA SER A 180 6.54 12.16 6.67
C SER A 180 5.19 12.70 6.19
N TYR A 181 4.81 12.45 4.94
CA TYR A 181 3.55 12.88 4.35
C TYR A 181 2.91 11.87 3.37
N VAL A 182 3.63 10.81 2.97
CA VAL A 182 3.04 9.73 2.16
C VAL A 182 2.55 8.62 3.09
N PRO A 183 1.23 8.39 3.20
CA PRO A 183 0.69 7.33 4.04
C PRO A 183 1.13 5.95 3.54
N VAL A 184 1.66 5.14 4.44
CA VAL A 184 2.04 3.76 4.15
C VAL A 184 0.78 2.89 4.11
N PRO A 185 0.63 1.97 3.16
CA PRO A 185 -0.49 1.05 3.09
C PRO A 185 -0.71 0.29 4.40
N GLY A 186 -1.97 0.20 4.81
CA GLY A 186 -2.39 -0.38 6.08
C GLY A 186 -2.36 0.58 7.28
N SER A 187 -1.86 1.80 7.11
CA SER A 187 -1.79 2.78 8.20
C SER A 187 -3.13 3.45 8.54
N GLY A 188 -4.06 3.50 7.58
CA GLY A 188 -5.33 4.24 7.72
C GLY A 188 -5.16 5.75 7.88
N LEU A 189 -4.03 6.31 7.43
CA LEU A 189 -3.67 7.72 7.60
C LEU A 189 -3.95 8.54 6.34
N THR A 190 -3.98 9.87 6.50
CA THR A 190 -3.99 10.85 5.42
C THR A 190 -2.60 11.43 5.20
N ASP A 191 -2.41 12.23 4.16
CA ASP A 191 -1.16 12.96 3.86
C ASP A 191 -0.87 14.11 4.84
N ASN A 192 -1.86 14.52 5.63
CA ASN A 192 -1.70 15.52 6.70
C ASN A 192 -1.55 14.81 8.06
N MET A 193 -0.30 14.60 8.49
CA MET A 193 0.04 13.81 9.67
C MET A 193 0.71 14.64 10.76
N GLY A 194 0.15 14.62 11.97
CA GLY A 194 0.81 15.08 13.20
C GLY A 194 1.96 14.15 13.62
N LEU A 195 2.70 14.50 14.67
CA LEU A 195 3.87 13.73 15.13
C LEU A 195 3.55 12.26 15.43
N LEU A 196 2.47 11.98 16.17
CA LEU A 196 2.08 10.60 16.51
C LEU A 196 1.68 9.80 15.27
N GLN A 197 0.97 10.43 14.33
CA GLN A 197 0.59 9.78 13.06
C GLN A 197 1.82 9.49 12.18
N ARG A 198 2.81 10.39 12.12
CA ARG A 198 4.09 10.12 11.44
C ARG A 198 4.86 8.97 12.09
N THR A 199 4.82 8.88 13.44
CA THR A 199 5.41 7.72 14.16
C THR A 199 4.68 6.43 13.80
N GLN A 200 3.35 6.44 13.78
CA GLN A 200 2.54 5.31 13.32
C GLN A 200 2.89 4.92 11.88
N ASN A 201 3.00 5.90 10.97
CA ASN A 201 3.35 5.67 9.57
C ASN A 201 4.74 5.01 9.41
N LEU A 202 5.74 5.46 10.19
CA LEU A 202 7.07 4.84 10.24
C LEU A 202 7.02 3.39 10.72
N ILE A 203 6.21 3.10 11.74
CA ILE A 203 6.04 1.72 12.25
C ILE A 203 5.43 0.83 11.16
N HIS A 204 4.38 1.29 10.46
CA HIS A 204 3.80 0.55 9.33
C HIS A 204 4.81 0.34 8.19
N TYR A 205 5.66 1.32 7.90
CA TYR A 205 6.73 1.17 6.91
C TYR A 205 7.70 0.05 7.28
N ILE A 206 8.15 0.02 8.54
CA ILE A 206 9.05 -1.04 9.04
C ILE A 206 8.35 -2.41 8.97
N ILE A 207 7.07 -2.50 9.37
CA ILE A 207 6.29 -3.74 9.29
C ILE A 207 6.22 -4.24 7.84
N ASN A 208 5.95 -3.37 6.87
CA ASN A 208 5.88 -3.75 5.47
C ASN A 208 7.23 -4.26 4.93
N LEU A 209 8.34 -3.64 5.32
CA LEU A 209 9.69 -4.13 4.96
C LEU A 209 9.98 -5.50 5.59
N LEU A 210 9.61 -5.70 6.85
CA LEU A 210 9.78 -6.99 7.52
C LEU A 210 8.89 -8.07 6.89
N GLN A 211 7.68 -7.74 6.49
CA GLN A 211 6.77 -8.66 5.80
C GLN A 211 7.40 -9.18 4.50
N GLU A 212 8.00 -8.31 3.69
CA GLU A 212 8.70 -8.73 2.48
C GLU A 212 9.84 -9.69 2.80
N ARG A 213 10.72 -9.30 3.73
CA ARG A 213 11.92 -10.07 4.08
C ARG A 213 11.64 -11.39 4.78
N LEU A 214 10.64 -11.43 5.68
CA LEU A 214 10.39 -12.56 6.56
C LEU A 214 9.26 -13.48 6.09
N LEU A 215 8.38 -12.99 5.22
CA LEU A 215 7.24 -13.75 4.74
C LEU A 215 7.34 -14.09 3.26
N VAL A 216 7.59 -13.09 2.39
CA VAL A 216 7.51 -13.30 0.94
C VAL A 216 8.78 -13.92 0.38
N LEU A 217 9.94 -13.31 0.64
CA LEU A 217 11.22 -13.77 0.10
C LEU A 217 11.52 -15.25 0.40
N PRO A 218 11.33 -15.78 1.63
CA PRO A 218 11.58 -17.19 1.92
C PRO A 218 10.72 -18.18 1.13
N ILE A 219 9.53 -17.76 0.66
CA ILE A 219 8.63 -18.62 -0.12
C ILE A 219 9.18 -18.86 -1.53
N TYR A 220 9.94 -17.93 -2.09
CA TYR A 220 10.46 -18.01 -3.45
C TYR A 220 11.97 -18.26 -3.53
N SER A 221 12.68 -18.29 -2.39
CA SER A 221 14.14 -18.36 -2.35
C SER A 221 14.71 -19.60 -3.06
N ASP A 222 14.08 -20.74 -2.88
CA ASP A 222 14.51 -22.00 -3.51
C ASP A 222 14.40 -21.97 -5.04
N ILE A 223 13.36 -21.33 -5.58
CA ILE A 223 13.21 -21.13 -7.04
C ILE A 223 14.30 -20.18 -7.56
N LEU A 224 14.56 -19.09 -6.82
CA LEU A 224 15.61 -18.14 -7.20
C LEU A 224 17.00 -18.81 -7.18
N ASP A 225 17.31 -19.58 -6.15
CA ASP A 225 18.59 -20.28 -6.01
C ASP A 225 18.81 -21.35 -7.09
N GLN A 226 17.73 -22.01 -7.55
CA GLN A 226 17.80 -23.06 -8.57
C GLN A 226 17.88 -22.54 -10.00
N HIS A 227 17.21 -21.42 -10.30
CA HIS A 227 16.99 -20.98 -11.68
C HIS A 227 17.66 -19.66 -12.04
N PHE A 228 18.26 -18.95 -11.08
CA PHE A 228 18.89 -17.65 -11.30
C PHE A 228 20.32 -17.61 -10.77
N PRO A 229 21.13 -16.63 -11.20
CA PRO A 229 22.48 -16.45 -10.64
C PRO A 229 22.46 -16.26 -9.12
N PRO A 230 23.50 -16.78 -8.39
CA PRO A 230 23.60 -16.61 -6.95
C PRO A 230 23.49 -15.15 -6.52
N GLY A 231 22.69 -14.88 -5.50
CA GLY A 231 22.46 -13.53 -4.98
C GLY A 231 21.41 -12.71 -5.75
N THR A 232 20.65 -13.32 -6.65
CA THR A 232 19.51 -12.66 -7.29
C THR A 232 18.48 -12.26 -6.23
N ASP A 233 18.18 -10.96 -6.17
CA ASP A 233 17.22 -10.37 -5.24
C ASP A 233 15.85 -10.19 -5.90
N LEU A 234 14.80 -10.62 -5.21
CA LEU A 234 13.42 -10.53 -5.71
C LEU A 234 13.00 -9.08 -5.99
N LEU A 235 13.39 -8.15 -5.13
CA LEU A 235 13.04 -6.73 -5.31
C LEU A 235 13.70 -6.17 -6.58
N SER A 236 14.95 -6.55 -6.86
CA SER A 236 15.63 -6.12 -8.08
C SER A 236 14.95 -6.66 -9.35
N LEU A 237 14.43 -7.90 -9.31
CA LEU A 237 13.62 -8.44 -10.38
C LEU A 237 12.31 -7.65 -10.56
N GLN A 238 11.65 -7.27 -9.48
CA GLN A 238 10.42 -6.45 -9.53
C GLN A 238 10.70 -5.05 -10.10
N GLN A 239 11.79 -4.41 -9.72
CA GLN A 239 12.16 -3.06 -10.18
C GLN A 239 12.60 -3.00 -11.63
N SER A 240 12.92 -4.14 -12.24
CA SER A 240 13.36 -4.22 -13.64
C SER A 240 12.22 -4.06 -14.66
N ALA A 241 10.96 -4.02 -14.23
CA ALA A 241 9.82 -3.83 -15.14
C ALA A 241 9.94 -2.55 -15.97
N ASP A 242 9.57 -2.65 -17.24
CA ASP A 242 9.62 -1.51 -18.15
C ASP A 242 8.54 -0.47 -17.85
N MET A 243 7.34 -0.92 -17.44
CA MET A 243 6.22 -0.03 -17.16
C MET A 243 5.37 -0.54 -16.00
N TRP A 244 4.96 0.38 -15.13
CA TRP A 244 4.06 0.17 -14.00
C TRP A 244 2.74 0.89 -14.29
N LEU A 245 1.70 0.13 -14.69
CA LEU A 245 0.36 0.67 -14.87
C LEU A 245 -0.36 0.65 -13.53
N MET A 246 -0.36 1.79 -12.84
CA MET A 246 -0.98 1.95 -11.53
C MET A 246 -2.49 2.13 -11.66
N ARG A 247 -3.28 1.22 -11.09
CA ARG A 247 -4.76 1.24 -11.12
C ARG A 247 -5.36 2.32 -10.22
N VAL A 248 -4.71 3.46 -10.12
CA VAL A 248 -5.09 4.63 -9.33
C VAL A 248 -4.84 5.92 -10.10
N ASP A 249 -5.35 7.04 -9.60
CA ASP A 249 -5.06 8.40 -10.05
C ASP A 249 -5.01 9.38 -8.87
N PHE A 250 -4.60 10.61 -9.10
CA PHE A 250 -4.49 11.63 -8.06
C PHE A 250 -5.81 12.37 -7.75
N VAL A 251 -6.90 12.03 -8.39
CA VAL A 251 -8.24 12.41 -7.92
C VAL A 251 -8.57 11.63 -6.65
N PHE A 252 -8.14 10.38 -6.57
CA PHE A 252 -8.37 9.47 -5.46
C PHE A 252 -7.17 9.33 -4.52
N GLU A 253 -5.95 9.10 -5.02
CA GLU A 253 -4.74 9.00 -4.20
C GLU A 253 -4.33 10.36 -3.63
N PHE A 254 -3.62 10.35 -2.50
CA PHE A 254 -2.93 11.55 -2.02
C PHE A 254 -1.72 11.85 -2.92
N PRO A 255 -1.45 13.14 -3.21
CA PRO A 255 -0.30 13.53 -4.03
C PRO A 255 1.02 13.02 -3.45
N ARG A 256 1.84 12.46 -4.32
CA ARG A 256 3.13 11.85 -3.96
C ARG A 256 4.10 11.88 -5.13
N PRO A 257 5.42 11.75 -4.89
CA PRO A 257 6.40 11.59 -5.96
C PRO A 257 6.10 10.37 -6.84
N THR A 258 6.48 10.45 -8.11
CA THR A 258 6.32 9.40 -9.10
C THR A 258 7.56 9.28 -9.98
N MET A 259 7.60 8.30 -10.87
CA MET A 259 8.72 8.05 -11.77
C MET A 259 8.25 7.99 -13.22
N PRO A 260 9.14 8.21 -14.22
CA PRO A 260 8.76 8.22 -15.63
C PRO A 260 8.13 6.92 -16.13
N ASN A 261 8.52 5.77 -15.58
CA ASN A 261 7.96 4.45 -15.93
C ASN A 261 6.69 4.09 -15.14
N VAL A 262 6.10 5.06 -14.41
CA VAL A 262 4.85 4.89 -13.66
C VAL A 262 3.71 5.64 -14.36
N VAL A 263 2.71 4.91 -14.82
CA VAL A 263 1.55 5.43 -15.53
C VAL A 263 0.28 5.18 -14.73
N TYR A 264 -0.46 6.24 -14.46
CA TYR A 264 -1.70 6.19 -13.70
C TYR A 264 -2.89 5.93 -14.62
N ILE A 265 -3.62 4.83 -14.33
CA ILE A 265 -4.76 4.34 -15.10
C ILE A 265 -5.99 4.10 -14.22
N GLY A 266 -6.15 4.89 -13.15
CA GLY A 266 -7.28 4.77 -12.24
C GLY A 266 -8.62 4.81 -12.98
N GLY A 267 -9.51 3.86 -12.63
CA GLY A 267 -10.83 3.78 -13.25
C GLY A 267 -10.87 3.30 -14.70
N PHE A 268 -9.79 2.71 -15.22
CA PHE A 268 -9.74 2.24 -16.61
C PHE A 268 -10.81 1.18 -16.94
N GLN A 269 -11.33 0.48 -15.96
CA GLN A 269 -12.43 -0.48 -16.09
C GLN A 269 -13.81 0.19 -16.12
N CYS A 270 -13.92 1.46 -15.71
CA CYS A 270 -15.18 2.17 -15.65
C CYS A 270 -15.66 2.56 -17.05
N ARG A 271 -16.96 2.52 -17.24
CA ARG A 271 -17.61 2.82 -18.52
C ARG A 271 -18.98 3.45 -18.28
N PRO A 272 -19.56 4.14 -19.28
CA PRO A 272 -20.94 4.56 -19.20
C PRO A 272 -21.89 3.39 -18.87
N ALA A 273 -22.90 3.64 -18.08
CA ALA A 273 -23.88 2.63 -17.70
C ALA A 273 -24.62 2.11 -18.93
N LYS A 274 -24.77 0.79 -18.99
CA LYS A 274 -25.65 0.14 -19.97
C LYS A 274 -27.06 -0.01 -19.39
N PRO A 275 -28.10 -0.14 -20.24
CA PRO A 275 -29.44 -0.46 -19.78
C PRO A 275 -29.45 -1.72 -18.92
N LEU A 276 -30.22 -1.70 -17.84
CA LEU A 276 -30.37 -2.83 -16.94
C LEU A 276 -31.33 -3.89 -17.55
N PRO A 277 -31.23 -5.17 -17.12
CA PRO A 277 -32.25 -6.18 -17.43
C PRO A 277 -33.65 -5.71 -17.00
N GLY A 278 -34.69 -6.06 -17.75
CA GLY A 278 -36.03 -5.50 -17.58
C GLY A 278 -36.62 -5.59 -16.18
N GLU A 279 -36.45 -6.73 -15.49
CA GLU A 279 -36.94 -6.90 -14.10
C GLU A 279 -36.18 -5.99 -13.11
N LEU A 280 -34.87 -5.88 -13.29
CA LEU A 280 -34.02 -5.04 -12.44
C LEU A 280 -34.32 -3.55 -12.73
N GLU A 281 -34.51 -3.18 -13.99
CA GLU A 281 -34.93 -1.83 -14.37
C GLU A 281 -36.30 -1.48 -13.77
N ALA A 282 -37.28 -2.37 -13.84
CA ALA A 282 -38.60 -2.16 -13.23
C ALA A 282 -38.49 -1.96 -11.71
N PHE A 283 -37.63 -2.72 -11.03
CA PHE A 283 -37.36 -2.55 -9.61
C PHE A 283 -36.74 -1.18 -9.32
N MET A 284 -35.73 -0.74 -10.11
CA MET A 284 -35.12 0.57 -9.96
C MET A 284 -36.13 1.70 -10.14
N GLN A 285 -36.98 1.63 -11.17
CA GLN A 285 -38.00 2.64 -11.44
C GLN A 285 -39.08 2.69 -10.35
N SER A 286 -39.41 1.57 -9.72
CA SER A 286 -40.39 1.48 -8.63
C SER A 286 -39.98 2.24 -7.36
N SER A 287 -38.73 2.74 -7.28
CA SER A 287 -38.24 3.56 -6.17
C SER A 287 -38.76 5.02 -6.19
N GLY A 288 -39.40 5.45 -7.28
CA GLY A 288 -39.88 6.82 -7.42
C GLY A 288 -38.80 7.88 -7.22
N GLU A 289 -39.10 8.91 -6.45
CA GLU A 289 -38.16 10.00 -6.14
C GLU A 289 -37.15 9.63 -5.03
N GLN A 290 -37.48 8.64 -4.19
CA GLN A 290 -36.62 8.22 -3.10
C GLN A 290 -35.29 7.60 -3.60
N GLY A 291 -35.37 6.91 -4.74
CA GLY A 291 -34.22 6.30 -5.38
C GLY A 291 -33.78 5.00 -4.71
N VAL A 292 -32.56 4.57 -5.03
CA VAL A 292 -32.03 3.26 -4.70
C VAL A 292 -30.68 3.35 -4.00
N VAL A 293 -30.48 2.53 -2.99
CA VAL A 293 -29.19 2.22 -2.37
C VAL A 293 -28.67 0.90 -2.96
N VAL A 294 -27.43 0.88 -3.41
CA VAL A 294 -26.76 -0.34 -3.87
C VAL A 294 -25.79 -0.81 -2.79
N MET A 295 -25.76 -2.10 -2.48
CA MET A 295 -24.79 -2.69 -1.55
C MET A 295 -24.04 -3.85 -2.17
N SER A 296 -22.69 -3.82 -2.07
CA SER A 296 -21.80 -4.89 -2.50
C SER A 296 -20.52 -4.93 -1.68
N LEU A 297 -20.13 -6.10 -1.24
CA LEU A 297 -18.88 -6.35 -0.51
C LEU A 297 -17.77 -6.94 -1.41
N GLY A 298 -17.92 -6.79 -2.73
CA GLY A 298 -16.93 -7.22 -3.73
C GLY A 298 -17.00 -8.70 -4.08
N THR A 299 -15.94 -9.25 -4.67
CA THR A 299 -15.92 -10.59 -5.27
C THR A 299 -15.64 -11.71 -4.26
N LEU A 300 -14.84 -11.43 -3.22
CA LEU A 300 -14.31 -12.43 -2.29
C LEU A 300 -15.17 -12.66 -1.05
N ILE A 301 -16.07 -11.72 -0.72
CA ILE A 301 -16.88 -11.78 0.49
C ILE A 301 -18.34 -11.84 0.07
N SER A 302 -18.95 -12.99 0.30
CA SER A 302 -20.33 -13.24 -0.10
C SER A 302 -21.34 -12.80 0.96
N ALA A 303 -20.97 -12.87 2.25
CA ALA A 303 -21.82 -12.49 3.37
C ALA A 303 -20.99 -12.03 4.58
N LEU A 304 -21.60 -11.22 5.43
CA LEU A 304 -21.11 -10.86 6.76
C LEU A 304 -21.58 -11.87 7.82
N PRO A 305 -21.02 -11.87 9.04
CA PRO A 305 -21.61 -12.62 10.16
C PRO A 305 -23.08 -12.33 10.32
N LYS A 306 -23.84 -13.34 10.75
CA LYS A 306 -25.30 -13.28 10.82
C LYS A 306 -25.82 -12.04 11.55
N GLU A 307 -25.22 -11.70 12.69
CA GLU A 307 -25.63 -10.56 13.52
C GLU A 307 -25.51 -9.24 12.76
N VAL A 308 -24.40 -9.07 12.04
CA VAL A 308 -24.15 -7.87 11.23
C VAL A 308 -25.09 -7.83 10.02
N THR A 309 -25.30 -8.98 9.38
CA THR A 309 -26.22 -9.12 8.24
C THR A 309 -27.66 -8.77 8.64
N GLU A 310 -28.13 -9.25 9.79
CA GLU A 310 -29.48 -8.94 10.32
C GLU A 310 -29.61 -7.46 10.69
N ALA A 311 -28.60 -6.85 11.31
CA ALA A 311 -28.60 -5.44 11.65
C ALA A 311 -28.67 -4.54 10.40
N VAL A 312 -27.91 -4.87 9.37
CA VAL A 312 -27.95 -4.17 8.07
C VAL A 312 -29.31 -4.33 7.40
N ALA A 313 -29.87 -5.55 7.40
CA ALA A 313 -31.17 -5.82 6.81
C ALA A 313 -32.31 -5.07 7.53
N ALA A 314 -32.28 -5.04 8.87
CA ALA A 314 -33.26 -4.30 9.68
C ALA A 314 -33.19 -2.78 9.43
N ALA A 315 -31.98 -2.23 9.30
CA ALA A 315 -31.80 -0.84 8.95
C ALA A 315 -32.31 -0.52 7.54
N PHE A 316 -32.04 -1.38 6.55
CA PHE A 316 -32.59 -1.22 5.20
C PHE A 316 -34.11 -1.26 5.18
N ALA A 317 -34.74 -2.10 5.99
CA ALA A 317 -36.19 -2.20 6.07
C ALA A 317 -36.89 -0.89 6.50
N GLN A 318 -36.16 0.00 7.20
CA GLN A 318 -36.66 1.31 7.67
C GLN A 318 -36.48 2.44 6.65
N LEU A 319 -35.77 2.18 5.55
CA LEU A 319 -35.53 3.21 4.53
C LEU A 319 -36.72 3.37 3.60
N PRO A 320 -37.06 4.59 3.19
CA PRO A 320 -38.00 4.84 2.11
C PRO A 320 -37.43 4.47 0.73
N GLN A 321 -36.10 4.37 0.60
CA GLN A 321 -35.42 3.96 -0.63
C GLN A 321 -35.60 2.47 -0.88
N LYS A 322 -35.53 2.08 -2.16
CA LYS A 322 -35.30 0.68 -2.54
C LYS A 322 -33.83 0.32 -2.32
N VAL A 323 -33.56 -0.95 -2.11
CA VAL A 323 -32.19 -1.45 -1.92
C VAL A 323 -31.92 -2.60 -2.90
N VAL A 324 -30.79 -2.57 -3.59
CA VAL A 324 -30.25 -3.70 -4.36
C VAL A 324 -28.99 -4.17 -3.66
N TRP A 325 -29.05 -5.37 -3.12
CA TRP A 325 -27.98 -5.93 -2.27
C TRP A 325 -27.43 -7.23 -2.85
N ARG A 326 -26.11 -7.27 -3.10
CA ARG A 326 -25.42 -8.53 -3.39
C ARG A 326 -25.20 -9.28 -2.10
N LEU A 327 -25.94 -10.37 -1.93
CA LEU A 327 -25.84 -11.25 -0.77
C LEU A 327 -25.97 -12.69 -1.23
N MET A 328 -24.95 -13.50 -1.00
CA MET A 328 -25.00 -14.94 -1.19
C MET A 328 -25.24 -15.62 0.15
N GLY A 329 -26.13 -16.61 0.19
CA GLY A 329 -26.44 -17.35 1.40
C GLY A 329 -27.87 -17.15 1.88
N LYS A 330 -28.08 -17.28 3.22
CA LYS A 330 -29.43 -17.23 3.79
C LYS A 330 -29.99 -15.80 3.77
N ARG A 331 -31.25 -15.69 3.31
CA ARG A 331 -32.01 -14.44 3.40
C ARG A 331 -32.15 -14.02 4.87
N PRO A 332 -31.80 -12.77 5.24
CA PRO A 332 -32.02 -12.27 6.60
C PRO A 332 -33.50 -12.27 6.99
N SER A 333 -33.78 -12.57 8.26
CA SER A 333 -35.14 -12.57 8.78
C SER A 333 -35.75 -11.17 8.93
N SER A 334 -34.89 -10.17 9.11
CA SER A 334 -35.24 -8.75 9.23
C SER A 334 -35.37 -8.01 7.88
N LEU A 335 -35.24 -8.73 6.76
CA LEU A 335 -35.22 -8.10 5.43
C LEU A 335 -36.57 -7.52 5.04
N GLY A 336 -36.60 -6.22 4.73
CA GLY A 336 -37.79 -5.51 4.25
C GLY A 336 -38.16 -5.82 2.80
N ASN A 337 -39.42 -5.51 2.44
CA ASN A 337 -39.96 -5.67 1.07
C ASN A 337 -39.35 -4.64 0.08
N ASN A 338 -38.63 -3.65 0.57
CA ASN A 338 -37.93 -2.65 -0.24
C ASN A 338 -36.56 -3.16 -0.75
N THR A 339 -36.13 -4.35 -0.37
CA THR A 339 -34.78 -4.89 -0.67
C THR A 339 -34.85 -6.07 -1.64
N LEU A 340 -34.11 -5.94 -2.76
CA LEU A 340 -33.86 -7.00 -3.73
C LEU A 340 -32.47 -7.61 -3.47
N LEU A 341 -32.42 -8.92 -3.26
CA LEU A 341 -31.18 -9.70 -3.13
C LEU A 341 -30.80 -10.31 -4.47
N LEU A 342 -29.52 -10.21 -4.83
CA LEU A 342 -28.95 -10.82 -6.04
C LEU A 342 -27.60 -11.47 -5.71
N ASP A 343 -27.29 -12.59 -6.35
CA ASP A 343 -25.99 -13.27 -6.21
C ASP A 343 -24.86 -12.50 -6.92
N TRP A 344 -25.20 -11.83 -8.02
CA TRP A 344 -24.28 -11.00 -8.80
C TRP A 344 -24.96 -9.72 -9.29
N LEU A 345 -24.21 -8.60 -9.21
CA LEU A 345 -24.69 -7.28 -9.63
C LEU A 345 -24.01 -6.81 -10.91
N PRO A 346 -24.73 -6.21 -11.86
CA PRO A 346 -24.16 -5.35 -12.87
C PRO A 346 -23.77 -3.99 -12.23
N GLN A 347 -22.75 -4.02 -11.34
CA GLN A 347 -22.45 -2.94 -10.38
C GLN A 347 -22.19 -1.60 -11.07
N ASN A 348 -21.35 -1.58 -12.12
CA ASN A 348 -21.11 -0.36 -12.88
C ASN A 348 -22.40 0.26 -13.43
N ASP A 349 -23.30 -0.58 -13.94
CA ASP A 349 -24.54 -0.11 -14.59
C ASP A 349 -25.57 0.33 -13.54
N LEU A 350 -25.63 -0.35 -12.39
CA LEU A 350 -26.43 0.08 -11.23
C LEU A 350 -25.94 1.41 -10.64
N LEU A 351 -24.62 1.59 -10.48
CA LEU A 351 -24.08 2.84 -9.95
C LEU A 351 -24.30 4.01 -10.91
N GLY A 352 -24.28 3.75 -12.23
CA GLY A 352 -24.57 4.76 -13.23
C GLY A 352 -26.05 5.03 -13.48
N HIS A 353 -26.94 4.29 -12.84
CA HIS A 353 -28.38 4.48 -12.99
C HIS A 353 -28.87 5.79 -12.31
N PRO A 354 -29.74 6.61 -12.94
CA PRO A 354 -30.17 7.90 -12.40
C PRO A 354 -30.86 7.83 -11.03
N LYS A 355 -31.44 6.69 -10.69
CA LYS A 355 -32.12 6.46 -9.40
C LYS A 355 -31.15 6.08 -8.28
N THR A 356 -29.88 5.78 -8.54
CA THR A 356 -28.92 5.41 -7.50
C THR A 356 -28.53 6.63 -6.67
N ARG A 357 -28.65 6.51 -5.34
CA ARG A 357 -28.42 7.60 -4.36
C ARG A 357 -27.17 7.38 -3.52
N ALA A 358 -26.89 6.15 -3.12
CA ALA A 358 -25.74 5.80 -2.29
C ALA A 358 -25.23 4.38 -2.61
N PHE A 359 -23.97 4.15 -2.31
CA PHE A 359 -23.31 2.84 -2.43
C PHE A 359 -22.77 2.40 -1.08
N VAL A 360 -23.26 1.29 -0.55
CA VAL A 360 -22.70 0.64 0.63
C VAL A 360 -21.63 -0.35 0.15
N ALA A 361 -20.37 -0.10 0.51
CA ALA A 361 -19.24 -0.79 -0.06
C ALA A 361 -18.17 -1.14 0.99
N HIS A 362 -17.43 -2.21 0.74
CA HIS A 362 -16.27 -2.58 1.56
C HIS A 362 -15.02 -1.71 1.31
N GLY A 363 -15.01 -0.89 0.27
CA GLY A 363 -13.87 -0.02 -0.07
C GLY A 363 -12.83 -0.65 -1.01
N GLY A 364 -13.16 -1.75 -1.69
CA GLY A 364 -12.29 -2.30 -2.73
C GLY A 364 -12.12 -1.33 -3.91
N THR A 365 -10.91 -1.24 -4.45
CA THR A 365 -10.52 -0.24 -5.46
C THR A 365 -11.46 -0.18 -6.66
N ASN A 366 -11.91 -1.34 -7.18
CA ASN A 366 -12.80 -1.37 -8.35
C ASN A 366 -14.12 -0.65 -8.09
N GLY A 367 -14.79 -0.98 -6.99
CA GLY A 367 -16.06 -0.35 -6.61
C GLY A 367 -15.91 1.13 -6.23
N VAL A 368 -14.77 1.50 -5.63
CA VAL A 368 -14.45 2.91 -5.33
C VAL A 368 -14.36 3.73 -6.62
N TYR A 369 -13.66 3.23 -7.65
CA TYR A 369 -13.56 3.94 -8.92
C TYR A 369 -14.89 3.98 -9.69
N GLU A 370 -15.69 2.92 -9.64
CA GLU A 370 -17.04 2.95 -10.20
C GLU A 370 -17.93 3.99 -9.49
N ALA A 371 -17.83 4.09 -8.15
CA ALA A 371 -18.55 5.11 -7.39
C ALA A 371 -18.08 6.53 -7.74
N ILE A 372 -16.77 6.76 -7.87
CA ILE A 372 -16.20 8.03 -8.33
C ILE A 372 -16.68 8.34 -9.75
N TYR A 373 -16.53 7.39 -10.68
CA TYR A 373 -16.89 7.57 -12.09
C TYR A 373 -18.35 8.00 -12.25
N HIS A 374 -19.28 7.39 -11.50
CA HIS A 374 -20.72 7.69 -11.57
C HIS A 374 -21.16 8.79 -10.59
N GLY A 375 -20.27 9.26 -9.71
CA GLY A 375 -20.56 10.33 -8.77
C GLY A 375 -21.48 9.90 -7.62
N VAL A 376 -21.40 8.65 -7.14
CA VAL A 376 -22.25 8.08 -6.09
C VAL A 376 -21.54 8.08 -4.74
N PRO A 377 -22.06 8.73 -3.69
CA PRO A 377 -21.44 8.75 -2.37
C PRO A 377 -21.42 7.37 -1.70
N VAL A 378 -20.43 7.13 -0.82
CA VAL A 378 -20.15 5.81 -0.27
C VAL A 378 -20.35 5.76 1.24
N LEU A 379 -21.07 4.72 1.72
CA LEU A 379 -21.00 4.24 3.09
C LEU A 379 -20.03 3.05 3.13
N GLY A 380 -18.89 3.22 3.82
CA GLY A 380 -17.80 2.25 3.84
C GLY A 380 -17.88 1.29 5.01
N LEU A 381 -17.70 -0.02 4.75
CA LEU A 381 -17.56 -1.10 5.72
C LEU A 381 -16.26 -1.86 5.43
N PRO A 382 -15.08 -1.36 5.85
CA PRO A 382 -13.80 -2.01 5.54
C PRO A 382 -13.63 -3.31 6.32
N LEU A 383 -13.22 -4.37 5.63
CA LEU A 383 -13.10 -5.73 6.17
C LEU A 383 -11.65 -6.21 6.17
N LEU A 384 -10.96 -6.16 5.00
CA LEU A 384 -9.59 -6.68 4.81
C LEU A 384 -8.79 -5.77 3.85
N PHE A 385 -7.48 -5.97 3.78
CA PHE A 385 -6.53 -5.39 2.82
C PHE A 385 -6.49 -3.85 2.81
N ASP A 386 -6.48 -3.26 1.60
CA ASP A 386 -6.41 -1.82 1.33
C ASP A 386 -7.73 -1.06 1.54
N GLN A 387 -8.78 -1.75 1.97
CA GLN A 387 -10.14 -1.20 2.04
C GLN A 387 -10.26 -0.01 2.99
N GLN A 388 -9.62 -0.09 4.16
CA GLN A 388 -9.60 1.00 5.14
C GLN A 388 -8.92 2.25 4.55
N ASP A 389 -7.76 2.07 3.93
CA ASP A 389 -7.02 3.19 3.32
C ASP A 389 -7.82 3.85 2.21
N ASN A 390 -8.48 3.05 1.35
CA ASN A 390 -9.32 3.54 0.28
C ASN A 390 -10.50 4.37 0.80
N LEU A 391 -11.16 3.90 1.86
CA LEU A 391 -12.28 4.61 2.45
C LEU A 391 -11.85 5.89 3.18
N VAL A 392 -10.69 5.88 3.84
CA VAL A 392 -10.09 7.08 4.43
C VAL A 392 -9.79 8.14 3.36
N ARG A 393 -9.33 7.74 2.18
CA ARG A 393 -9.12 8.67 1.05
C ARG A 393 -10.42 9.33 0.60
N LEU A 394 -11.52 8.58 0.48
CA LEU A 394 -12.84 9.12 0.14
C LEU A 394 -13.40 10.01 1.25
N GLN A 395 -13.24 9.59 2.51
CA GLN A 395 -13.70 10.34 3.68
C GLN A 395 -12.97 11.69 3.79
N ALA A 396 -11.66 11.71 3.59
CA ALA A 396 -10.87 12.94 3.57
C ALA A 396 -11.32 13.94 2.48
N ARG A 397 -11.99 13.46 1.43
CA ARG A 397 -12.57 14.27 0.35
C ARG A 397 -14.05 14.63 0.56
N GLY A 398 -14.61 14.24 1.72
CA GLY A 398 -16.01 14.47 2.05
C GLY A 398 -16.99 13.66 1.17
N ALA A 399 -16.54 12.53 0.62
CA ALA A 399 -17.29 11.69 -0.31
C ALA A 399 -17.79 10.36 0.29
N ALA A 400 -17.40 10.06 1.54
CA ALA A 400 -17.78 8.85 2.26
C ALA A 400 -17.93 9.07 3.77
N GLN A 401 -18.70 8.17 4.39
CA GLN A 401 -18.63 7.83 5.81
C GLN A 401 -18.11 6.40 5.96
N VAL A 402 -17.44 6.12 7.09
CA VAL A 402 -16.84 4.80 7.35
C VAL A 402 -17.31 4.30 8.71
N LEU A 403 -17.80 3.07 8.76
CA LEU A 403 -18.24 2.38 9.97
C LEU A 403 -17.42 1.12 10.20
N ASP A 404 -17.21 0.74 11.47
CA ASP A 404 -16.59 -0.54 11.79
C ASP A 404 -17.64 -1.66 11.81
N ALA A 405 -17.53 -2.58 10.86
CA ALA A 405 -18.43 -3.73 10.77
C ALA A 405 -18.39 -4.66 12.01
N ALA A 406 -17.35 -4.58 12.85
CA ALA A 406 -17.22 -5.40 14.05
C ALA A 406 -18.20 -4.98 15.16
N THR A 407 -18.44 -3.69 15.32
CA THR A 407 -19.28 -3.12 16.38
C THR A 407 -20.60 -2.56 15.85
N LEU A 408 -20.85 -2.74 14.56
CA LEU A 408 -21.99 -2.17 13.84
C LEU A 408 -23.32 -2.56 14.46
N THR A 409 -24.11 -1.56 14.82
CA THR A 409 -25.50 -1.68 15.23
C THR A 409 -26.44 -1.26 14.10
N GLU A 410 -27.69 -1.72 14.15
CA GLU A 410 -28.75 -1.30 13.24
C GLU A 410 -28.90 0.22 13.21
N TRP A 411 -28.91 0.84 14.40
CA TRP A 411 -29.10 2.29 14.53
C TRP A 411 -27.93 3.10 13.93
N GLU A 412 -26.69 2.74 14.25
CA GLU A 412 -25.50 3.42 13.70
C GLU A 412 -25.44 3.32 12.17
N PHE A 413 -25.79 2.14 11.63
CA PHE A 413 -25.82 1.95 10.18
C PHE A 413 -26.90 2.79 9.54
N LEU A 414 -28.10 2.81 10.11
CA LEU A 414 -29.24 3.59 9.62
C LEU A 414 -28.94 5.09 9.65
N GLU A 415 -28.42 5.58 10.79
CA GLU A 415 -28.06 7.00 10.97
C GLU A 415 -27.01 7.44 9.96
N ALA A 416 -25.91 6.68 9.81
CA ALA A 416 -24.86 7.00 8.86
C ALA A 416 -25.35 7.00 7.40
N LEU A 417 -26.19 6.02 7.04
CA LEU A 417 -26.75 5.93 5.69
C LEU A 417 -27.73 7.08 5.41
N GLN A 418 -28.59 7.41 6.36
CA GLN A 418 -29.48 8.59 6.28
C GLN A 418 -28.66 9.89 6.22
N GLY A 419 -27.56 9.98 6.95
CA GLY A 419 -26.62 11.09 6.88
C GLY A 419 -26.08 11.30 5.47
N ILE A 420 -25.68 10.22 4.77
CA ILE A 420 -25.22 10.28 3.37
C ILE A 420 -26.37 10.67 2.42
N LEU A 421 -27.55 10.08 2.61
CA LEU A 421 -28.71 10.29 1.73
C LEU A 421 -29.29 11.72 1.84
N ASN A 422 -29.33 12.27 3.06
CA ASN A 422 -29.99 13.55 3.37
C ASN A 422 -29.02 14.75 3.34
N ASN A 423 -27.71 14.53 3.47
CA ASN A 423 -26.74 15.63 3.41
C ASN A 423 -26.17 15.76 1.99
N PRO A 424 -26.53 16.81 1.25
CA PRO A 424 -26.12 16.99 -0.14
C PRO A 424 -24.62 17.22 -0.32
N SER A 425 -23.85 17.44 0.76
CA SER A 425 -22.40 17.65 0.67
C SER A 425 -21.68 16.42 0.12
N TYR A 426 -22.04 15.20 0.54
CA TYR A 426 -21.47 13.96 0.04
C TYR A 426 -21.67 13.79 -1.46
N GLN A 427 -22.90 14.03 -1.93
CA GLN A 427 -23.24 13.97 -3.35
C GLN A 427 -22.46 15.02 -4.15
N ARG A 428 -22.35 16.26 -3.65
CA ARG A 428 -21.57 17.32 -4.32
C ARG A 428 -20.10 16.97 -4.39
N SER A 429 -19.52 16.50 -3.30
CA SER A 429 -18.12 16.07 -3.26
C SER A 429 -17.85 14.94 -4.26
N MET A 430 -18.71 13.91 -4.29
CA MET A 430 -18.53 12.79 -5.20
C MET A 430 -18.72 13.20 -6.67
N LYS A 431 -19.69 14.07 -6.98
CA LYS A 431 -19.87 14.64 -8.32
C LYS A 431 -18.65 15.46 -8.77
N ARG A 432 -18.03 16.21 -7.84
CA ARG A 432 -16.80 16.93 -8.13
C ARG A 432 -15.65 15.95 -8.45
N LEU A 433 -15.47 14.90 -7.65
CA LEU A 433 -14.47 13.87 -7.94
C LEU A 433 -14.74 13.21 -9.30
N SER A 434 -15.99 12.90 -9.62
CA SER A 434 -16.39 12.34 -10.91
C SER A 434 -16.03 13.27 -12.08
N SER A 435 -16.31 14.55 -11.96
CA SER A 435 -15.96 15.54 -12.97
C SER A 435 -14.45 15.59 -13.20
N LEU A 436 -13.66 15.70 -12.12
CA LEU A 436 -12.20 15.72 -12.19
C LEU A 436 -11.63 14.42 -12.77
N HIS A 437 -12.19 13.27 -12.38
CA HIS A 437 -11.75 11.96 -12.86
C HIS A 437 -11.99 11.76 -14.36
N ARG A 438 -13.09 12.32 -14.89
CA ARG A 438 -13.42 12.22 -16.31
C ARG A 438 -12.72 13.28 -17.18
N ASP A 439 -12.23 14.36 -16.59
CA ASP A 439 -11.51 15.44 -17.28
C ASP A 439 -10.05 15.02 -17.55
N GLN A 440 -9.87 14.13 -18.49
CA GLN A 440 -8.58 13.57 -18.89
C GLN A 440 -8.42 13.61 -20.41
N PRO A 441 -7.22 13.93 -20.91
CA PRO A 441 -6.96 14.05 -22.35
C PRO A 441 -7.07 12.71 -23.10
N LEU A 442 -6.95 11.58 -22.39
CA LEU A 442 -7.04 10.23 -22.93
C LEU A 442 -7.71 9.33 -21.91
N HIS A 443 -8.66 8.51 -22.37
CA HIS A 443 -9.31 7.54 -21.48
C HIS A 443 -8.26 6.61 -20.84
N PRO A 444 -8.35 6.30 -19.54
CA PRO A 444 -7.33 5.50 -18.83
C PRO A 444 -7.05 4.14 -19.47
N LEU A 445 -8.04 3.47 -20.06
CA LEU A 445 -7.86 2.21 -20.78
C LEU A 445 -7.04 2.39 -22.07
N ASP A 446 -7.30 3.45 -22.86
CA ASP A 446 -6.50 3.77 -24.03
C ASP A 446 -5.08 4.15 -23.66
N ARG A 447 -4.89 4.86 -22.54
CA ARG A 447 -3.57 5.16 -21.99
C ARG A 447 -2.82 3.89 -21.61
N ALA A 448 -3.49 2.94 -20.95
CA ALA A 448 -2.89 1.65 -20.60
C ALA A 448 -2.46 0.87 -21.85
N ALA A 449 -3.34 0.74 -22.83
CA ALA A 449 -3.05 0.06 -24.09
C ALA A 449 -1.91 0.76 -24.86
N PHE A 450 -1.92 2.08 -24.96
CA PHE A 450 -0.84 2.86 -25.58
C PHE A 450 0.54 2.54 -24.99
N TRP A 451 0.65 2.50 -23.63
CA TRP A 451 1.92 2.24 -22.98
C TRP A 451 2.37 0.77 -23.10
N VAL A 452 1.44 -0.19 -23.10
CA VAL A 452 1.78 -1.58 -23.44
C VAL A 452 2.36 -1.66 -24.84
N GLU A 453 1.66 -1.09 -25.83
CA GLU A 453 2.12 -1.04 -27.21
C GLU A 453 3.42 -0.23 -27.38
N TYR A 454 3.65 0.82 -26.58
CA TYR A 454 4.89 1.59 -26.56
C TYR A 454 6.09 0.70 -26.18
N VAL A 455 5.94 -0.06 -25.08
CA VAL A 455 6.97 -1.01 -24.62
C VAL A 455 7.27 -2.05 -25.68
N ILE A 456 6.23 -2.59 -26.34
CA ILE A 456 6.38 -3.58 -27.42
C ILE A 456 7.14 -2.97 -28.60
N ARG A 457 6.71 -1.81 -29.12
CA ARG A 457 7.31 -1.16 -30.31
C ARG A 457 8.78 -0.83 -30.10
N ASN A 458 9.16 -0.45 -28.88
CA ASN A 458 10.52 -0.04 -28.53
C ASN A 458 11.36 -1.16 -27.92
N LYS A 459 10.82 -2.40 -27.84
CA LYS A 459 11.49 -3.56 -27.23
C LYS A 459 11.96 -3.27 -25.81
N GLY A 460 11.08 -2.66 -25.02
CA GLY A 460 11.33 -2.22 -23.66
C GLY A 460 11.23 -0.70 -23.49
N ALA A 461 11.41 -0.24 -22.25
CA ALA A 461 11.39 1.16 -21.86
C ALA A 461 12.49 1.49 -20.83
N SER A 462 13.67 0.89 -20.98
CA SER A 462 14.80 1.02 -20.04
C SER A 462 15.22 2.49 -19.79
N HIS A 463 15.06 3.37 -20.79
CA HIS A 463 15.34 4.80 -20.68
C HIS A 463 14.41 5.56 -19.73
N LEU A 464 13.30 4.95 -19.29
CA LEU A 464 12.39 5.50 -18.28
C LEU A 464 12.71 5.01 -16.86
N ARG A 465 13.59 4.02 -16.71
CA ARG A 465 14.02 3.52 -15.40
C ARG A 465 15.11 4.39 -14.83
N THR A 466 15.02 4.65 -13.52
CA THR A 466 16.01 5.46 -12.82
C THR A 466 17.21 4.62 -12.40
N GLU A 467 18.40 5.24 -12.40
CA GLU A 467 19.62 4.64 -11.85
C GLU A 467 19.50 4.33 -10.34
N ALA A 468 18.57 5.02 -9.65
CA ALA A 468 18.32 4.80 -8.22
C ALA A 468 18.02 3.34 -7.84
N TYR A 469 17.53 2.51 -8.77
CA TYR A 469 17.22 1.10 -8.52
C TYR A 469 18.47 0.23 -8.34
N SER A 470 19.60 0.63 -8.93
CA SER A 470 20.89 -0.05 -8.81
C SER A 470 21.75 0.50 -7.67
N MET A 471 21.38 1.65 -7.07
CA MET A 471 22.17 2.29 -6.03
C MET A 471 21.96 1.65 -4.66
N PRO A 472 23.04 1.40 -3.89
CA PRO A 472 22.90 1.05 -2.49
C PRO A 472 22.31 2.23 -1.70
N TRP A 473 21.51 1.93 -0.66
CA TRP A 473 20.75 2.93 0.10
C TRP A 473 21.60 4.12 0.61
N TYR A 474 22.84 3.89 1.03
CA TYR A 474 23.72 4.95 1.52
C TYR A 474 24.15 5.92 0.41
N SER A 475 24.35 5.42 -0.82
CA SER A 475 24.63 6.27 -1.99
C SER A 475 23.37 6.98 -2.49
N TYR A 476 22.21 6.31 -2.44
CA TYR A 476 20.93 6.93 -2.76
C TYR A 476 20.64 8.17 -1.90
N TYR A 477 20.97 8.12 -0.61
CA TYR A 477 20.85 9.27 0.30
C TYR A 477 22.12 10.13 0.39
N SER A 478 23.14 9.86 -0.44
CA SER A 478 24.43 10.57 -0.46
C SER A 478 25.14 10.57 0.91
N LEU A 479 24.93 9.56 1.74
CA LEU A 479 25.55 9.48 3.06
C LEU A 479 27.07 9.25 2.97
N ASP A 480 27.53 8.57 1.94
CA ASP A 480 28.94 8.42 1.57
C ASP A 480 29.59 9.80 1.29
N VAL A 481 28.92 10.65 0.53
CA VAL A 481 29.37 12.03 0.25
C VAL A 481 29.35 12.87 1.53
N VAL A 482 28.28 12.80 2.34
CA VAL A 482 28.19 13.50 3.63
C VAL A 482 29.30 13.06 4.57
N ALA A 483 29.56 11.75 4.67
CA ALA A 483 30.67 11.21 5.47
C ALA A 483 32.03 11.75 4.99
N LEU A 484 32.27 11.77 3.68
CA LEU A 484 33.49 12.34 3.10
C LEU A 484 33.63 13.83 3.44
N LEU A 485 32.58 14.61 3.25
CA LEU A 485 32.60 16.06 3.52
C LEU A 485 32.80 16.38 5.02
N LEU A 486 32.37 15.52 5.92
CA LEU A 486 32.59 15.66 7.36
C LEU A 486 34.02 15.23 7.78
N THR A 487 34.59 14.19 7.18
CA THR A 487 35.93 13.70 7.52
C THR A 487 37.04 14.68 7.13
N ILE A 488 36.91 15.39 6.02
CA ILE A 488 37.91 16.38 5.56
C ILE A 488 38.11 17.52 6.59
N PRO A 489 37.07 18.25 7.03
CA PRO A 489 37.24 19.31 8.03
C PRO A 489 37.69 18.74 9.39
N LEU A 490 37.15 17.61 9.84
CA LEU A 490 37.53 16.99 11.11
C LEU A 490 39.00 16.56 11.10
N GLY A 491 39.47 15.98 10.01
CA GLY A 491 40.90 15.64 9.81
C GLY A 491 41.79 16.88 9.80
N SER A 492 41.39 17.94 9.14
CA SER A 492 42.11 19.21 9.10
C SER A 492 42.20 19.87 10.47
N VAL A 493 41.10 19.88 11.24
CA VAL A 493 41.09 20.37 12.64
C VAL A 493 41.98 19.51 13.53
N GLY A 494 41.90 18.17 13.41
CA GLY A 494 42.73 17.24 14.13
C GLY A 494 44.23 17.43 13.83
N ALA A 495 44.60 17.64 12.58
CA ALA A 495 45.98 17.94 12.16
C ALA A 495 46.45 19.29 12.73
N LEU A 496 45.61 20.32 12.68
CA LEU A 496 45.94 21.65 13.25
C LEU A 496 46.14 21.55 14.77
N LEU A 497 45.24 20.90 15.48
CA LEU A 497 45.37 20.71 16.94
C LEU A 497 46.63 19.90 17.29
N SER A 498 46.96 18.88 16.52
CA SER A 498 48.18 18.09 16.70
C SER A 498 49.41 18.93 16.44
N PHE A 499 49.43 19.75 15.39
CA PHE A 499 50.50 20.71 15.09
C PHE A 499 50.70 21.72 16.23
N VAL A 500 49.60 22.33 16.70
CA VAL A 500 49.64 23.26 17.84
C VAL A 500 50.21 22.57 19.10
N ARG A 501 49.77 21.33 19.41
CA ARG A 501 50.32 20.55 20.54
C ARG A 501 51.83 20.30 20.40
N VAL A 502 52.29 20.00 19.22
CA VAL A 502 53.73 19.79 18.94
C VAL A 502 54.50 21.10 19.15
N LEU A 503 53.99 22.24 18.67
CA LEU A 503 54.61 23.56 18.87
C LEU A 503 54.67 23.93 20.36
N LEU A 504 53.60 23.73 21.10
CA LEU A 504 53.56 23.98 22.56
C LEU A 504 54.56 23.09 23.32
N LYS A 505 54.65 21.81 22.99
CA LYS A 505 55.68 20.93 23.56
C LYS A 505 57.10 21.33 23.22
N ARG A 506 57.37 21.86 22.03
CA ARG A 506 58.69 22.39 21.62
C ARG A 506 59.01 23.69 22.39
N ARG A 507 58.06 24.58 22.63
CA ARG A 507 58.23 25.78 23.47
C ARG A 507 58.56 25.42 24.91
N SER A 508 57.83 24.51 25.51
CA SER A 508 58.06 24.05 26.89
C SER A 508 59.45 23.42 27.09
N LYS A 509 59.99 22.71 26.09
CA LYS A 509 61.37 22.19 26.12
C LYS A 509 62.42 23.27 25.97
N LYS A 510 62.15 24.39 25.27
CA LYS A 510 63.08 25.51 25.15
C LYS A 510 63.19 26.36 26.41
N THR A 511 62.13 26.40 27.24
CA THR A 511 62.10 27.18 28.46
C THR A 511 62.82 26.45 29.65
N MET A 512 63.15 25.18 29.51
CA MET A 512 63.87 24.40 30.52
C MET A 512 65.43 24.31 30.27
N HIS A 513 65.96 25.04 29.28
CA HIS A 513 67.39 25.13 29.00
C HIS A 513 67.86 26.58 29.06
N HIS A 514 67.81 27.18 30.27
CA HIS A 514 68.71 28.30 30.62
C HIS A 514 69.47 27.88 31.89
N PRO A 515 70.80 27.63 31.81
CA PRO A 515 71.61 27.51 33.03
C PRO A 515 72.03 28.93 33.43
N GLU A 516 71.56 29.41 34.54
CA GLU A 516 72.11 30.54 35.27
C GLU A 516 73.45 30.10 35.91
N ASN A 517 74.54 30.52 35.31
CA ASN A 517 75.85 30.60 35.97
C ASN A 517 75.89 31.92 36.73
N THR A 518 75.85 31.89 38.05
CA THR A 518 76.40 32.97 38.89
C THR A 518 77.14 32.30 40.06
N LYS A 519 78.49 32.42 40.03
CA LYS A 519 79.38 32.24 41.12
C LYS A 519 79.17 33.34 42.14
N ILE A 520 79.05 33.02 43.46
CA ILE A 520 79.52 33.87 44.55
C ILE A 520 79.99 32.92 45.66
N GLU A 521 81.17 33.29 46.17
CA GLU A 521 82.05 32.70 47.15
C GLU A 521 81.58 32.88 48.58
N ASN A 522 81.88 31.84 49.40
CA ASN A 522 82.33 31.87 50.78
C ASN A 522 81.66 32.73 51.87
N SER A 523 81.13 32.22 52.94
CA SER A 523 81.86 31.99 54.20
C SER A 523 80.94 31.52 55.31
N ASP A 524 81.54 30.63 56.12
CA ASP A 524 81.32 30.34 57.56
C ASP A 524 80.06 29.74 58.12
N LYS A 525 80.32 28.54 58.59
CA LYS A 525 79.60 27.74 59.66
C LYS A 525 79.59 28.54 61.01
N PRO A 526 78.94 28.12 62.12
CA PRO A 526 78.44 26.77 62.42
C PRO A 526 77.15 26.65 63.28
N GLU A 527 76.78 25.35 63.44
CA GLU A 527 76.11 24.73 64.61
C GLU A 527 74.71 25.19 65.08
N SER A 528 73.75 24.40 65.38
CA SER A 528 73.65 23.15 66.12
C SER A 528 72.16 22.72 66.30
N LYS A 529 72.06 21.41 66.33
CA LYS A 529 71.13 20.60 67.17
C LYS A 529 69.63 20.45 66.85
N ARG A 530 69.40 19.22 66.46
CA ARG A 530 68.54 18.16 67.05
C ARG A 530 67.01 18.36 67.00
N VAL A 531 66.41 17.42 66.58
CA VAL A 531 65.71 16.17 66.98
C VAL A 531 64.23 16.21 66.59
N GLY A 532 63.78 15.24 65.92
CA GLY A 532 62.75 14.34 66.25
C GLY A 532 61.82 13.88 65.12
N ASN A 533 62.05 12.65 64.75
CA ASN A 533 61.14 11.58 64.42
C ASN A 533 59.82 11.80 63.65
N ILE A 534 59.76 11.31 62.43
CA ILE A 534 59.03 10.14 61.84
C ILE A 534 57.84 9.59 62.72
N PRO A 535 56.69 9.04 62.22
CA PRO A 535 56.52 8.32 60.93
C PRO A 535 55.18 8.50 60.21
N GLN A 536 55.26 8.08 58.96
CA GLN A 536 54.39 7.19 58.15
C GLN A 536 52.96 6.86 58.65
N LEU A 537 52.06 6.81 57.71
CA LEU A 537 51.25 5.69 57.21
C LEU A 537 50.08 6.24 56.44
N ASP A 538 50.01 5.96 55.21
CA ASP A 538 49.37 4.84 54.51
C ASP A 538 47.83 4.85 54.46
N LYS A 539 47.40 4.80 53.25
CA LYS A 539 46.30 3.99 52.66
C LYS A 539 44.83 4.34 52.91
N LYS A 540 44.24 4.39 51.75
CA LYS A 540 43.05 3.67 51.30
C LYS A 540 41.65 4.14 51.66
N LYS A 541 40.98 4.31 50.56
CA LYS A 541 39.68 3.66 50.19
C LYS A 541 38.37 4.12 50.82
N THR A 542 37.51 4.21 49.91
CA THR A 542 36.11 3.70 49.84
C THR A 542 35.03 4.61 50.30
N GLU A 543 34.23 4.88 49.30
CA GLU A 543 32.83 4.44 49.18
C GLU A 543 31.75 5.16 49.96
N LYS A 544 30.80 5.54 49.15
CA LYS A 544 29.34 5.29 49.26
C LYS A 544 28.46 6.14 50.11
N MET A 545 27.39 6.46 49.38
CA MET A 545 25.97 6.53 49.85
C MET A 545 25.63 7.69 50.77
N SER A 546 24.56 8.29 50.60
CA SER A 546 23.19 8.14 50.15
C SER A 546 22.31 9.14 50.85
N HIS A 547 21.23 9.39 50.24
CA HIS A 547 19.92 9.74 50.81
C HIS A 547 19.70 11.12 51.43
N ALA A 548 18.81 11.71 50.82
CA ALA A 548 17.37 11.85 51.16
C ALA A 548 17.01 13.18 51.84
N ASP A 549 16.07 13.75 51.25
CA ASP A 549 14.73 14.02 51.76
C ASP A 549 14.32 15.45 52.09
N LYS A 550 13.14 15.68 51.55
CA LYS A 550 11.99 16.44 52.09
C LYS A 550 11.86 17.90 51.68
N LYS A 551 10.84 18.10 50.98
CA LYS A 551 9.39 18.25 51.21
C LYS A 551 8.88 19.68 51.06
N LYS A 552 7.81 19.75 50.25
CA LYS A 552 6.56 20.51 50.46
C LYS A 552 6.58 22.03 50.38
N THR A 553 5.73 22.58 49.52
CA THR A 553 4.33 23.00 49.80
C THR A 553 3.77 23.61 48.50
N GLU A 554 2.75 23.10 47.94
CA GLU A 554 1.30 23.43 47.99
C GLU A 554 0.95 24.92 47.94
N LYS A 555 0.19 25.31 46.94
CA LYS A 555 -1.23 25.77 46.92
C LYS A 555 -1.46 26.63 45.66
N THR A 556 -2.35 26.33 44.82
CA THR A 556 -3.83 26.40 44.79
C THR A 556 -4.38 27.67 44.12
N GLN A 557 -5.28 27.41 43.16
CA GLN A 557 -6.44 28.20 42.66
C GLN A 557 -6.16 29.37 41.72
N THR A 558 -6.95 29.70 40.74
CA THR A 558 -8.34 29.38 40.31
C THR A 558 -8.60 29.99 38.95
N VAL A 559 -9.35 29.29 38.11
CA VAL A 559 -10.50 29.68 37.25
C VAL A 559 -10.53 31.09 36.66
N SER A 560 -10.64 31.18 35.34
CA SER A 560 -11.82 31.78 34.64
C SER A 560 -11.69 31.73 33.11
N LYS A 561 -12.71 31.22 32.43
CA LYS A 561 -13.23 31.58 31.11
C LYS A 561 -14.16 32.78 31.28
N PRO A 562 -14.75 33.41 30.23
CA PRO A 562 -14.63 33.29 28.76
C PRO A 562 -14.57 34.68 28.07
N GLY A 563 -14.55 34.68 26.75
CA GLY A 563 -14.82 35.90 25.98
C GLY A 563 -14.69 35.71 24.47
N ASP A 564 -15.84 35.58 23.81
CA ASP A 564 -16.07 35.71 22.38
C ASP A 564 -15.45 36.97 21.78
N LEU A 565 -14.99 36.90 20.55
CA LEU A 565 -15.28 37.96 19.56
C LEU A 565 -15.20 37.43 18.12
N LEU A 566 -16.33 37.54 17.47
CA LEU A 566 -16.57 37.62 16.03
C LEU A 566 -15.67 38.67 15.33
N VAL A 567 -15.43 38.49 14.05
CA VAL A 567 -15.60 39.39 12.86
C VAL A 567 -14.86 38.75 11.70
N GLN A 568 -15.51 38.25 10.68
CA GLN A 568 -16.05 38.76 9.43
C GLN A 568 -15.00 39.20 8.38
N THR A 569 -15.21 38.60 7.19
CA THR A 569 -15.00 39.10 5.80
C THR A 569 -13.55 39.18 5.32
N GLU A 570 -13.20 38.54 4.21
CA GLU A 570 -13.73 38.55 2.80
C GLU A 570 -13.54 37.18 2.13
#